data_9e6035d1b45d0436c5a2145dbd63c3d8
#
_entry.id   9e6035d1b45d0436c5a2145dbd63c3d8
#
_cell.length_a   1.000
_cell.length_b   1.000
_cell.length_c   1.000
_cell.angle_alpha   90.00
_cell.angle_beta   90.00
_cell.angle_gamma   90.00
#
_symmetry.space_group_name_H-M   'P 1'
#
loop_
_entity.id
_entity.type
_entity.pdbx_description
1 polymer ?
#
loop_
_entity_poly.entity_id
_entity_poly.type
_entity_poly.pdbx_seq_one_letter_code
_entity_poly.pdbx_strand_id
1 'polypeptide(L)'
;NPGKGGYGILMRVPEKKYQKTFSEGFRLTTNNRMELLAVIEALEKLKNPENDVHVFTDSKYVADAINQNWIFGWIKKGFKNVKNPDLWQRFVPLFRKHKVQFHWIKGHAGHPENEICDQLAVKASQSENLKTDAFFENQKEGGLF
;
A
#
# COMPACT_ATOMS: atom_id res chain seq x y z
N ASN A 1 10.77 -9.91 6.62
CA ASN A 1 11.77 -9.12 7.33
C ASN A 1 11.14 -7.98 8.14
N PRO A 2 10.57 -8.33 9.31
CA PRO A 2 10.00 -7.31 10.18
C PRO A 2 11.05 -6.33 10.69
N GLY A 3 10.63 -5.08 10.81
CA GLY A 3 11.49 -4.03 11.31
C GLY A 3 10.85 -2.68 11.07
N LYS A 4 11.65 -1.62 11.19
CA LYS A 4 11.20 -0.30 10.82
C LYS A 4 10.86 -0.26 9.34
N GLY A 5 9.78 0.42 8.98
CA GLY A 5 9.38 0.55 7.60
C GLY A 5 8.67 1.87 7.35
N GLY A 6 8.35 2.09 6.11
CA GLY A 6 7.62 3.30 5.72
C GLY A 6 7.03 3.16 4.35
N TYR A 7 6.11 4.05 4.03
CA TYR A 7 5.59 4.16 2.68
C TYR A 7 5.76 5.58 2.15
N GLY A 8 5.84 5.67 0.84
CA GLY A 8 5.82 6.93 0.11
C GLY A 8 4.80 6.87 -1.00
N ILE A 9 4.05 7.94 -1.16
CA ILE A 9 2.99 8.05 -2.16
C ILE A 9 3.21 9.30 -2.98
N LEU A 10 3.11 9.17 -4.29
CA LEU A 10 3.03 10.29 -5.22
C LEU A 10 1.69 10.21 -5.94
N MET A 11 0.81 11.17 -5.67
CA MET A 11 -0.50 11.26 -6.33
C MET A 11 -0.44 12.37 -7.38
N ARG A 12 -0.93 12.07 -8.58
CA ARG A 12 -0.86 12.99 -9.72
C ARG A 12 -2.17 13.03 -10.48
N VAL A 13 -2.60 14.22 -10.86
CA VAL A 13 -3.67 14.44 -11.82
C VAL A 13 -3.05 15.11 -13.04
N PRO A 14 -2.69 14.31 -14.09
CA PRO A 14 -1.89 14.83 -15.21
C PRO A 14 -2.51 16.02 -15.93
N GLU A 15 -3.83 15.98 -16.16
CA GLU A 15 -4.54 17.06 -16.88
C GLU A 15 -4.48 18.38 -16.16
N LYS A 16 -4.34 18.36 -14.83
CA LYS A 16 -4.33 19.59 -14.01
C LYS A 16 -2.94 19.97 -13.55
N LYS A 17 -1.91 19.23 -13.95
CA LYS A 17 -0.54 19.41 -13.48
C LYS A 17 -0.44 19.48 -11.96
N TYR A 18 -1.31 18.75 -11.28
CA TYR A 18 -1.40 18.71 -9.83
C TYR A 18 -0.75 17.45 -9.32
N GLN A 19 0.10 17.58 -8.32
CA GLN A 19 0.65 16.41 -7.64
C GLN A 19 0.87 16.69 -6.16
N LYS A 20 0.78 15.64 -5.38
CA LYS A 20 1.01 15.68 -3.94
C LYS A 20 1.76 14.43 -3.51
N THR A 21 2.58 14.58 -2.48
CA THR A 21 3.28 13.45 -1.89
C THR A 21 2.82 13.25 -0.45
N PHE A 22 2.85 11.99 0.00
CA PHE A 22 2.54 11.60 1.36
C PHE A 22 3.51 10.51 1.79
N SER A 23 3.81 10.46 3.07
CA SER A 23 4.69 9.42 3.61
C SER A 23 4.40 9.21 5.08
N GLU A 24 4.65 7.99 5.56
CA GLU A 24 4.57 7.65 6.97
C GLU A 24 5.60 6.58 7.28
N GLY A 25 6.13 6.61 8.50
CA GLY A 25 7.04 5.60 9.00
C GLY A 25 6.42 4.82 10.16
N PHE A 26 6.81 3.56 10.29
CA PHE A 26 6.29 2.64 11.31
C PHE A 26 7.44 1.96 12.02
N ARG A 27 7.31 1.80 13.33
CA ARG A 27 8.40 1.25 14.17
C ARG A 27 8.61 -0.25 13.96
N LEU A 28 7.55 -0.99 13.63
CA LEU A 28 7.63 -2.43 13.40
C LEU A 28 6.55 -2.86 12.42
N THR A 29 6.96 -3.24 11.22
CA THR A 29 6.06 -3.64 10.13
C THR A 29 6.82 -4.49 9.12
N THR A 30 6.25 -4.70 7.93
CA THR A 30 6.90 -5.41 6.83
C THR A 30 6.80 -4.60 5.54
N ASN A 31 7.68 -4.89 4.57
CA ASN A 31 7.64 -4.23 3.27
C ASN A 31 6.30 -4.45 2.57
N ASN A 32 5.77 -5.68 2.59
CA ASN A 32 4.49 -5.97 1.95
C ASN A 32 3.35 -5.15 2.55
N ARG A 33 3.34 -4.99 3.87
CA ARG A 33 2.32 -4.18 4.53
C ARG A 33 2.44 -2.71 4.11
N MET A 34 3.67 -2.19 4.02
CA MET A 34 3.89 -0.80 3.63
C MET A 34 3.49 -0.53 2.18
N GLU A 35 3.82 -1.44 1.27
CA GLU A 35 3.42 -1.31 -0.13
C GLU A 35 1.89 -1.32 -0.28
N LEU A 36 1.21 -2.21 0.42
CA LEU A 36 -0.25 -2.29 0.37
C LEU A 36 -0.89 -1.09 1.06
N LEU A 37 -0.39 -0.70 2.22
CA LEU A 37 -0.91 0.45 2.96
C LEU A 37 -0.78 1.75 2.16
N ALA A 38 0.29 1.90 1.40
CA ALA A 38 0.46 3.06 0.52
C ALA A 38 -0.70 3.18 -0.47
N VAL A 39 -1.09 2.08 -1.10
CA VAL A 39 -2.21 2.05 -2.05
C VAL A 39 -3.52 2.41 -1.33
N ILE A 40 -3.76 1.81 -0.18
CA ILE A 40 -4.98 2.05 0.61
C ILE A 40 -5.07 3.53 1.01
N GLU A 41 -4.01 4.07 1.58
CA GLU A 41 -3.97 5.46 2.01
C GLU A 41 -4.17 6.43 0.84
N ALA A 42 -3.59 6.13 -0.31
CA ALA A 42 -3.78 6.94 -1.52
C ALA A 42 -5.24 6.95 -1.95
N LEU A 43 -5.86 5.77 -2.01
CA LEU A 43 -7.27 5.66 -2.44
C LEU A 43 -8.21 6.34 -1.44
N GLU A 44 -7.92 6.25 -0.14
CA GLU A 44 -8.74 6.89 0.89
C GLU A 44 -8.68 8.42 0.84
N LYS A 45 -7.64 8.98 0.24
CA LYS A 45 -7.49 10.44 0.09
C LYS A 45 -8.29 11.01 -1.07
N LEU A 46 -8.84 10.16 -1.94
CA LEU A 46 -9.63 10.61 -3.08
C LEU A 46 -10.97 11.14 -2.61
N LYS A 47 -11.29 12.38 -3.00
CA LYS A 47 -12.50 13.07 -2.54
C LYS A 47 -13.73 12.77 -3.36
N ASN A 48 -13.54 12.48 -4.65
CA ASN A 48 -14.67 12.20 -5.54
C ASN A 48 -15.17 10.76 -5.33
N PRO A 49 -16.47 10.51 -5.50
CA PRO A 49 -17.03 9.17 -5.26
C PRO A 49 -16.58 8.11 -6.25
N GLU A 50 -16.24 8.49 -7.47
CA GLU A 50 -15.75 7.56 -8.48
C GLU A 50 -14.58 8.18 -9.22
N ASN A 51 -13.48 7.44 -9.31
CA ASN A 51 -12.29 7.88 -10.03
C ASN A 51 -11.76 6.74 -10.87
N ASP A 52 -11.16 7.10 -12.00
CA ASP A 52 -10.34 6.17 -12.80
C ASP A 52 -8.91 6.32 -12.29
N VAL A 53 -8.42 5.30 -11.61
CA VAL A 53 -7.14 5.35 -10.90
C VAL A 53 -6.17 4.36 -11.49
N HIS A 54 -4.98 4.84 -11.86
CA HIS A 54 -3.88 3.99 -12.29
C HIS A 54 -2.85 3.95 -11.18
N VAL A 55 -2.63 2.76 -10.61
CA VAL A 55 -1.64 2.53 -9.57
C VAL A 55 -0.40 1.94 -10.20
N PHE A 56 0.74 2.61 -10.01
CA PHE A 56 2.03 2.11 -10.46
C PHE A 56 2.82 1.66 -9.24
N THR A 57 3.20 0.40 -9.20
CA THR A 57 3.90 -0.18 -8.05
C THR A 57 4.98 -1.15 -8.51
N ASP A 58 6.10 -1.18 -7.79
CA ASP A 58 7.13 -2.20 -7.99
C ASP A 58 6.89 -3.45 -7.15
N SER A 59 5.83 -3.46 -6.34
CA SER A 59 5.47 -4.61 -5.53
C SER A 59 4.69 -5.63 -6.35
N LYS A 60 5.32 -6.75 -6.67
CA LYS A 60 4.62 -7.86 -7.31
C LYS A 60 3.52 -8.42 -6.42
N TYR A 61 3.76 -8.43 -5.12
CA TYR A 61 2.77 -8.90 -4.15
C TYR A 61 1.44 -8.15 -4.31
N VAL A 62 1.49 -6.83 -4.38
CA VAL A 62 0.29 -6.01 -4.51
C VAL A 62 -0.31 -6.12 -5.91
N ALA A 63 0.52 -5.97 -6.95
CA ALA A 63 0.04 -5.99 -8.33
C ALA A 63 -0.59 -7.34 -8.70
N ASP A 64 0.04 -8.44 -8.31
CA ASP A 64 -0.43 -9.78 -8.67
C ASP A 64 -1.74 -10.14 -7.98
N ALA A 65 -1.97 -9.66 -6.75
CA ALA A 65 -3.22 -9.91 -6.05
C ALA A 65 -4.44 -9.47 -6.88
N ILE A 66 -4.29 -8.39 -7.64
CA ILE A 66 -5.33 -7.85 -8.49
C ILE A 66 -5.23 -8.42 -9.90
N ASN A 67 -4.04 -8.36 -10.50
CA ASN A 67 -3.85 -8.74 -11.91
C ASN A 67 -4.02 -10.24 -12.15
N GLN A 68 -3.74 -11.06 -11.13
CA GLN A 68 -3.97 -12.52 -11.19
C GLN A 68 -5.32 -12.91 -10.60
N ASN A 69 -6.15 -11.94 -10.22
CA ASN A 69 -7.49 -12.16 -9.66
C ASN A 69 -7.50 -12.95 -8.34
N TRP A 70 -6.40 -12.97 -7.61
CA TRP A 70 -6.32 -13.69 -6.32
C TRP A 70 -7.28 -13.13 -5.28
N ILE A 71 -7.49 -11.82 -5.32
CA ILE A 71 -8.33 -11.14 -4.34
C ILE A 71 -9.77 -11.67 -4.34
N PHE A 72 -10.28 -12.08 -5.49
CA PHE A 72 -11.66 -12.60 -5.56
C PHE A 72 -11.82 -13.92 -4.81
N GLY A 73 -10.82 -14.78 -4.89
CA GLY A 73 -10.80 -16.01 -4.09
C GLY A 73 -10.69 -15.73 -2.59
N TRP A 74 -9.91 -14.74 -2.22
CA TRP A 74 -9.77 -14.34 -0.81
C TRP A 74 -11.08 -13.81 -0.24
N ILE A 75 -11.79 -12.98 -1.01
CA ILE A 75 -13.09 -12.45 -0.61
C ILE A 75 -14.08 -13.62 -0.38
N LYS A 76 -14.10 -14.59 -1.30
CA LYS A 76 -15.00 -15.75 -1.20
C LYS A 76 -14.83 -16.52 0.09
N LYS A 77 -13.61 -16.68 0.57
CA LYS A 77 -13.35 -17.43 1.81
C LYS A 77 -13.22 -16.54 3.05
N GLY A 78 -13.67 -15.29 2.97
CA GLY A 78 -13.65 -14.38 4.11
C GLY A 78 -12.24 -14.06 4.60
N PHE A 79 -11.25 -14.08 3.70
CA PHE A 79 -9.83 -13.82 4.00
C PHE A 79 -9.21 -14.84 4.96
N LYS A 80 -9.82 -16.02 5.09
CA LYS A 80 -9.26 -17.08 5.92
C LYS A 80 -7.93 -17.54 5.35
N ASN A 81 -6.90 -17.60 6.22
CA ASN A 81 -5.54 -17.99 5.87
C ASN A 81 -4.87 -17.06 4.83
N VAL A 82 -5.35 -15.84 4.71
CA VAL A 82 -4.75 -14.82 3.85
C VAL A 82 -3.82 -13.96 4.69
N LYS A 83 -2.63 -13.68 4.18
CA LYS A 83 -1.69 -12.77 4.85
C LYS A 83 -2.20 -11.33 4.74
N ASN A 84 -1.95 -10.55 5.78
CA ASN A 84 -2.34 -9.14 5.85
C ASN A 84 -3.85 -8.94 5.63
N PRO A 85 -4.68 -9.75 6.29
CA PRO A 85 -6.12 -9.74 6.03
C PRO A 85 -6.77 -8.40 6.39
N ASP A 86 -6.28 -7.72 7.42
CA ASP A 86 -6.76 -6.40 7.83
C ASP A 86 -6.65 -5.37 6.70
N LEU A 87 -5.51 -5.35 6.04
CA LEU A 87 -5.25 -4.40 4.95
C LEU A 87 -6.06 -4.77 3.71
N TRP A 88 -6.12 -6.06 3.34
CA TRP A 88 -6.91 -6.47 2.19
C TRP A 88 -8.39 -6.22 2.40
N GLN A 89 -8.91 -6.43 3.61
CA GLN A 89 -10.31 -6.11 3.93
C GLN A 89 -10.58 -4.62 3.82
N ARG A 90 -9.64 -3.79 4.22
CA ARG A 90 -9.73 -2.32 4.09
C ARG A 90 -9.67 -1.88 2.64
N PHE A 91 -8.92 -2.59 1.81
CA PHE A 91 -8.75 -2.30 0.39
C PHE A 91 -10.02 -2.58 -0.43
N VAL A 92 -10.76 -3.64 -0.14
CA VAL A 92 -11.89 -4.10 -0.97
C VAL A 92 -12.94 -3.02 -1.23
N PRO A 93 -13.45 -2.29 -0.22
CA PRO A 93 -14.43 -1.23 -0.50
C PRO A 93 -13.90 -0.14 -1.42
N LEU A 94 -12.64 0.19 -1.29
CA LEU A 94 -12.00 1.20 -2.14
C LEU A 94 -11.88 0.72 -3.57
N PHE A 95 -11.53 -0.53 -3.76
CA PHE A 95 -11.43 -1.17 -5.07
C PHE A 95 -12.78 -1.21 -5.78
N ARG A 96 -13.86 -1.43 -5.02
CA ARG A 96 -15.23 -1.45 -5.56
C ARG A 96 -15.77 -0.06 -5.86
N LYS A 97 -15.32 0.94 -5.12
CA LYS A 97 -15.77 2.33 -5.26
C LYS A 97 -15.18 3.00 -6.49
N HIS A 98 -13.93 2.73 -6.78
CA HIS A 98 -13.20 3.36 -7.88
C HIS A 98 -12.87 2.34 -8.97
N LYS A 99 -12.61 2.84 -10.18
CA LYS A 99 -12.07 2.00 -11.25
C LYS A 99 -10.56 2.02 -11.12
N VAL A 100 -10.00 0.96 -10.56
CA VAL A 100 -8.58 0.88 -10.23
C VAL A 100 -7.87 -0.11 -11.14
N GLN A 101 -6.82 0.34 -11.80
CA GLN A 101 -5.96 -0.50 -12.63
C GLN A 101 -4.56 -0.52 -12.03
N PHE A 102 -3.96 -1.69 -11.94
CA PHE A 102 -2.61 -1.84 -11.40
C PHE A 102 -1.63 -2.09 -12.52
N HIS A 103 -0.52 -1.35 -12.49
CA HIS A 103 0.60 -1.49 -13.42
C HIS A 103 1.84 -1.82 -12.60
N TRP A 104 2.38 -3.01 -12.83
CA TRP A 104 3.64 -3.37 -12.20
C TRP A 104 4.79 -2.72 -12.96
N ILE A 105 5.71 -2.10 -12.23
CA ILE A 105 6.94 -1.54 -12.79
C ILE A 105 8.12 -2.18 -12.10
N LYS A 106 9.22 -2.33 -12.83
CA LYS A 106 10.44 -2.93 -12.25
C LYS A 106 11.09 -1.92 -11.31
N GLY A 107 11.36 -2.35 -10.07
CA GLY A 107 12.06 -1.50 -9.11
C GLY A 107 13.48 -1.20 -9.54
N HIS A 108 13.96 -0.01 -9.22
CA HIS A 108 15.31 0.48 -9.55
C HIS A 108 15.61 0.48 -11.06
N ALA A 109 14.58 0.65 -11.89
CA ALA A 109 14.72 0.68 -13.34
C ALA A 109 14.66 2.10 -13.91
N GLY A 110 14.96 3.10 -13.09
CA GLY A 110 15.01 4.50 -13.54
C GLY A 110 13.67 5.18 -13.69
N HIS A 111 12.62 4.69 -13.02
CA HIS A 111 11.34 5.37 -12.97
C HIS A 111 11.39 6.48 -11.93
N PRO A 112 11.39 7.77 -12.33
CA PRO A 112 11.58 8.89 -11.38
C PRO A 112 10.51 8.91 -10.29
N GLU A 113 9.26 8.62 -10.64
CA GLU A 113 8.16 8.62 -9.69
C GLU A 113 8.33 7.54 -8.62
N ASN A 114 8.77 6.36 -9.04
CA ASN A 114 9.02 5.26 -8.11
C ASN A 114 10.18 5.58 -7.17
N GLU A 115 11.23 6.22 -7.69
CA GLU A 115 12.38 6.62 -6.89
C GLU A 115 12.00 7.67 -5.84
N ILE A 116 11.11 8.60 -6.18
CA ILE A 116 10.57 9.58 -5.23
C ILE A 116 9.85 8.86 -4.10
N CYS A 117 8.99 7.90 -4.42
CA CYS A 117 8.26 7.13 -3.41
C CYS A 117 9.22 6.34 -2.51
N ASP A 118 10.24 5.72 -3.09
CA ASP A 118 11.24 4.97 -2.32
C ASP A 118 12.00 5.87 -1.35
N GLN A 119 12.42 7.04 -1.80
CA GLN A 119 13.12 8.01 -0.97
C GLN A 119 12.24 8.50 0.18
N LEU A 120 10.97 8.79 -0.11
CA LEU A 120 10.00 9.20 0.90
C LEU A 120 9.80 8.10 1.95
N ALA A 121 9.69 6.85 1.51
CA ALA A 121 9.51 5.71 2.40
C ALA A 121 10.71 5.52 3.32
N VAL A 122 11.93 5.57 2.78
CA VAL A 122 13.16 5.41 3.56
C VAL A 122 13.28 6.54 4.58
N LYS A 123 13.08 7.78 4.15
CA LYS A 123 13.17 8.94 5.04
C LYS A 123 12.14 8.85 6.16
N ALA A 124 10.91 8.44 5.85
CA ALA A 124 9.86 8.27 6.84
C ALA A 124 10.22 7.18 7.86
N SER A 125 10.79 6.07 7.40
CA SER A 125 11.20 4.97 8.28
C SER A 125 12.31 5.37 9.26
N GLN A 126 13.08 6.40 8.93
CA GLN A 126 14.18 6.90 9.75
C GLN A 126 13.77 8.08 10.62
N SER A 127 12.53 8.52 10.56
CA SER A 127 12.06 9.66 11.34
C SER A 127 11.89 9.31 12.81
N GLU A 128 11.77 10.36 13.66
CA GLU A 128 11.54 10.18 15.08
C GLU A 128 10.07 9.88 15.41
N ASN A 129 9.17 10.20 14.50
CA ASN A 129 7.73 10.11 14.71
C ASN A 129 7.15 8.85 14.06
N LEU A 130 7.63 7.68 14.46
CA LEU A 130 7.17 6.42 13.91
C LEU A 130 5.83 6.04 14.51
N LYS A 131 4.92 5.60 13.64
CA LYS A 131 3.61 5.09 14.02
C LYS A 131 3.69 3.62 14.42
N THR A 132 2.61 3.14 15.00
CA THR A 132 2.45 1.74 15.36
C THR A 132 1.59 1.05 14.31
N ASP A 133 2.08 -0.07 13.78
CA ASP A 133 1.27 -0.98 12.96
C ASP A 133 0.58 -1.93 13.93
N ALA A 134 -0.58 -1.50 14.45
CA ALA A 134 -1.22 -2.16 15.58
C ALA A 134 -1.58 -3.62 15.29
N PHE A 135 -2.15 -3.89 14.14
CA PHE A 135 -2.53 -5.26 13.78
C PHE A 135 -1.30 -6.18 13.76
N PHE A 136 -0.24 -5.73 13.11
CA PHE A 136 0.98 -6.52 12.98
C PHE A 136 1.64 -6.75 14.34
N GLU A 137 1.77 -5.70 15.15
CA GLU A 137 2.41 -5.80 16.46
C GLU A 137 1.60 -6.68 17.42
N ASN A 138 0.28 -6.56 17.38
CA ASN A 138 -0.60 -7.38 18.22
C ASN A 138 -0.54 -8.86 17.84
N GLN A 139 -0.43 -9.17 16.55
CA GLN A 139 -0.24 -10.55 16.10
C GLN A 139 1.05 -11.15 16.66
N LYS A 140 2.12 -10.37 16.67
CA LYS A 140 3.41 -10.82 17.19
C LYS A 140 3.33 -11.11 18.68
N GLU A 141 2.67 -10.24 19.45
CA GLU A 141 2.47 -10.45 20.89
C GLU A 141 1.59 -11.67 21.15
N GLY A 142 0.48 -11.81 20.40
CA GLY A 142 -0.41 -12.95 20.51
C GLY A 142 0.24 -14.26 20.18
N GLY A 143 1.24 -14.26 19.31
CA GLY A 143 1.99 -15.45 18.94
C GLY A 143 2.93 -15.96 20.01
N LEU A 144 3.09 -15.23 21.13
CA LEU A 144 3.91 -15.64 22.26
C LEU A 144 3.15 -16.57 23.22
N PHE A 145 1.85 -16.67 23.06
CA PHE A 145 0.97 -17.46 23.92
C PHE A 145 0.14 -18.42 23.06
#